data_a71e12bf471adb6115625a8177bf7319
#
_entry.id   a71e12bf471adb6115625a8177bf7319
#
_cell.length_a   1.000
_cell.length_b   1.000
_cell.length_c   1.000
_cell.angle_alpha   90.00
_cell.angle_beta   90.00
_cell.angle_gamma   90.00
#
_symmetry.space_group_name_H-M   'P 1'
#
loop_
_entity.id
_entity.type
_entity.pdbx_description
1 polymer ?
#
loop_
_entity_poly.entity_id
_entity_poly.type
_entity_poly.pdbx_seq_one_letter_code
_entity_poly.pdbx_strand_id
1 'polypeptide(L)'
;MPILLQSSINQHDLSVNQDAVYVYLDNEKKVGGSDYAILMRNYSNTVGLIVKEKPSNVEKSYWSDGVFPSKRGVLEEGLQKIHRHLRKGGIVVLTCNWSDDENLEKYSYKTYDYLLESIGAFRSRYSKPIDS
;
A
#
# COMPACT_ATOMS: atom_id res chain seq x y z
N MET A 1 -13.88 12.08 -2.54
CA MET A 1 -13.55 10.94 -1.70
C MET A 1 -12.07 10.94 -1.39
N PRO A 2 -11.63 10.77 -0.09
CA PRO A 2 -10.19 10.81 0.27
C PRO A 2 -9.36 9.66 -0.27
N ILE A 3 -9.97 8.52 -0.56
CA ILE A 3 -9.23 7.40 -1.18
C ILE A 3 -9.77 7.19 -2.59
N LEU A 4 -8.90 7.38 -3.57
CA LEU A 4 -9.23 7.26 -4.98
C LEU A 4 -8.58 6.04 -5.60
N LEU A 5 -9.29 5.40 -6.52
CA LEU A 5 -8.75 4.33 -7.36
C LEU A 5 -8.46 4.91 -8.73
N GLN A 6 -7.25 4.72 -9.21
CA GLN A 6 -6.83 5.21 -10.52
C GLN A 6 -6.37 4.02 -11.36
N SER A 7 -6.75 3.97 -12.64
CA SER A 7 -6.43 2.82 -13.49
C SER A 7 -4.93 2.61 -13.66
N SER A 8 -4.16 3.69 -13.72
CA SER A 8 -2.71 3.61 -13.75
C SER A 8 -2.12 4.89 -13.16
N ILE A 9 -0.89 4.80 -12.67
CA ILE A 9 -0.16 5.93 -12.09
C ILE A 9 1.13 6.07 -12.88
N ASN A 10 1.43 7.30 -13.34
CA ASN A 10 2.64 7.57 -14.11
C ASN A 10 3.45 8.70 -13.47
N GLN A 11 4.63 8.97 -14.05
CA GLN A 11 5.54 9.99 -13.55
C GLN A 11 4.91 11.38 -13.51
N HIS A 12 4.08 11.70 -14.50
CA HIS A 12 3.39 12.99 -14.54
C HIS A 12 2.45 13.17 -13.36
N ASP A 13 1.65 12.14 -13.04
CA ASP A 13 0.75 12.17 -11.89
C ASP A 13 1.50 12.49 -10.60
N LEU A 14 2.63 11.83 -10.38
CA LEU A 14 3.45 12.01 -9.19
C LEU A 14 4.04 13.41 -9.11
N SER A 15 4.39 13.98 -10.27
CA SER A 15 5.01 15.29 -10.34
C SER A 15 4.04 16.44 -10.10
N VAL A 16 2.79 16.31 -10.54
CA VAL A 16 1.81 17.42 -10.48
C VAL A 16 0.91 17.36 -9.26
N ASN A 17 0.71 16.19 -8.65
CA ASN A 17 -0.21 16.03 -7.52
C ASN A 17 0.56 15.87 -6.21
N GLN A 18 1.36 16.88 -5.87
CA GLN A 18 2.24 16.82 -4.69
C GLN A 18 1.50 16.70 -3.36
N ASP A 19 0.24 17.12 -3.30
CA ASP A 19 -0.57 17.04 -2.08
C ASP A 19 -1.25 15.69 -1.89
N ALA A 20 -1.25 14.84 -2.92
CA ALA A 20 -1.79 13.49 -2.83
C ALA A 20 -0.69 12.53 -2.41
N VAL A 21 -1.07 11.43 -1.75
CA VAL A 21 -0.16 10.34 -1.42
C VAL A 21 -0.52 9.14 -2.28
N TYR A 22 0.45 8.65 -3.02
CA TYR A 22 0.30 7.49 -3.90
C TYR A 22 0.87 6.27 -3.20
N VAL A 23 0.12 5.16 -3.22
CA VAL A 23 0.46 3.95 -2.45
C VAL A 23 0.84 2.81 -3.40
N TYR A 24 1.88 2.09 -3.02
CA TYR A 24 2.33 0.89 -3.75
C TYR A 24 2.74 -0.18 -2.73
N LEU A 25 2.84 -1.43 -3.18
CA LEU A 25 3.32 -2.52 -2.34
C LEU A 25 4.83 -2.66 -2.51
N ASP A 26 5.53 -2.88 -1.41
CA ASP A 26 7.00 -2.94 -1.39
C ASP A 26 7.48 -4.15 -0.59
N ASN A 27 8.80 -4.34 -0.56
CA ASN A 27 9.46 -5.37 0.21
C ASN A 27 10.46 -4.74 1.20
N GLU A 28 10.89 -5.52 2.19
CA GLU A 28 11.79 -5.01 3.24
C GLU A 28 13.14 -4.50 2.69
N LYS A 29 13.60 -5.05 1.58
CA LYS A 29 14.86 -4.63 0.97
C LYS A 29 14.73 -3.30 0.23
N LYS A 30 13.51 -2.90 -0.09
CA LYS A 30 13.20 -1.66 -0.83
C LYS A 30 13.93 -1.59 -2.17
N VAL A 31 13.96 -2.72 -2.88
CA VAL A 31 14.60 -2.82 -4.20
C VAL A 31 13.72 -3.63 -5.13
N GLY A 32 13.83 -3.38 -6.43
CA GLY A 32 13.12 -4.12 -7.46
C GLY A 32 11.61 -4.15 -7.23
N GLY A 33 10.99 -5.28 -7.49
CA GLY A 33 9.55 -5.46 -7.34
C GLY A 33 8.78 -5.08 -8.58
N SER A 34 7.55 -4.62 -8.40
CA SER A 34 6.70 -4.21 -9.51
C SER A 34 7.20 -2.92 -10.17
N ASP A 35 6.71 -2.64 -11.37
CA ASP A 35 7.02 -1.41 -12.07
C ASP A 35 6.61 -0.17 -11.24
N TYR A 36 5.50 -0.26 -10.52
CA TYR A 36 5.06 0.81 -9.63
C TYR A 36 6.03 1.03 -8.47
N ALA A 37 6.52 -0.05 -7.86
CA ALA A 37 7.48 0.08 -6.77
C ALA A 37 8.76 0.76 -7.26
N ILE A 38 9.26 0.35 -8.42
CA ILE A 38 10.47 0.94 -9.01
C ILE A 38 10.27 2.43 -9.33
N LEU A 39 9.13 2.77 -9.92
CA LEU A 39 8.81 4.15 -10.26
C LEU A 39 8.60 5.01 -9.01
N MET A 40 7.76 4.56 -8.10
CA MET A 40 7.22 5.41 -7.02
C MET A 40 8.16 5.55 -5.82
N ARG A 41 9.07 4.61 -5.63
CA ARG A 41 9.98 4.60 -4.47
C ARG A 41 10.81 5.86 -4.34
N ASN A 42 11.09 6.54 -5.44
CA ASN A 42 11.93 7.73 -5.46
C ASN A 42 11.15 9.05 -5.32
N TYR A 43 9.84 8.99 -5.14
CA TYR A 43 9.01 10.20 -4.99
C TYR A 43 8.59 10.37 -3.54
N SER A 44 8.66 11.62 -3.05
CA SER A 44 8.34 11.93 -1.65
C SER A 44 6.85 11.84 -1.32
N ASN A 45 5.98 11.96 -2.31
CA ASN A 45 4.53 11.86 -2.13
C ASN A 45 4.00 10.44 -2.34
N THR A 46 4.79 9.47 -1.91
CA THR A 46 4.41 8.04 -2.01
C THR A 46 4.59 7.34 -0.68
N VAL A 47 3.86 6.24 -0.49
CA VAL A 47 4.02 5.34 0.64
C VAL A 47 4.12 3.91 0.10
N GLY A 48 5.20 3.23 0.43
CA GLY A 48 5.35 1.81 0.15
C GLY A 48 4.85 1.01 1.34
N LEU A 49 3.86 0.15 1.10
CA LEU A 49 3.39 -0.79 2.11
C LEU A 49 4.22 -2.05 2.01
N ILE A 50 5.07 -2.28 3.01
CA ILE A 50 5.96 -3.44 3.01
C ILE A 50 5.15 -4.66 3.42
N VAL A 51 5.08 -5.64 2.52
CA VAL A 51 4.25 -6.83 2.69
C VAL A 51 5.03 -8.14 2.54
N LYS A 52 6.32 -8.05 2.25
CA LYS A 52 7.17 -9.23 2.09
C LYS A 52 8.65 -8.87 2.31
N GLU A 53 9.48 -9.89 2.44
CA GLU A 53 10.91 -9.67 2.73
C GLU A 53 11.72 -9.27 1.51
N LYS A 54 11.54 -9.96 0.38
CA LYS A 54 12.37 -9.80 -0.82
C LYS A 54 11.51 -9.51 -2.06
N PRO A 55 12.09 -8.93 -3.12
CA PRO A 55 11.32 -8.57 -4.31
C PRO A 55 10.85 -9.75 -5.18
N SER A 56 11.45 -10.93 -5.05
CA SER A 56 11.08 -12.07 -5.89
C SER A 56 9.68 -12.61 -5.54
N ASN A 57 9.11 -13.39 -6.47
CA ASN A 57 7.76 -13.95 -6.31
C ASN A 57 7.76 -15.39 -5.82
N VAL A 58 8.88 -15.88 -5.29
CA VAL A 58 8.94 -17.24 -4.72
C VAL A 58 8.44 -17.23 -3.28
N GLU A 59 7.94 -18.38 -2.82
CA GLU A 59 7.30 -18.52 -1.51
C GLU A 59 8.14 -17.96 -0.37
N LYS A 60 9.43 -18.24 -0.35
CA LYS A 60 10.30 -17.81 0.76
C LYS A 60 10.59 -16.30 0.78
N SER A 61 10.17 -15.57 -0.24
CA SER A 61 10.26 -14.10 -0.22
C SER A 61 9.11 -13.46 0.54
N TYR A 62 8.07 -14.22 0.82
CA TYR A 62 6.87 -13.75 1.53
C TYR A 62 6.92 -14.13 3.00
N TRP A 63 6.27 -13.33 3.83
CA TRP A 63 6.13 -13.66 5.24
C TRP A 63 5.13 -14.80 5.40
N SER A 64 5.57 -15.92 5.97
CA SER A 64 4.64 -17.00 6.30
C SER A 64 3.65 -16.53 7.37
N ASP A 65 2.51 -17.21 7.47
CA ASP A 65 1.52 -16.87 8.49
C ASP A 65 2.07 -16.96 9.92
N GLY A 66 3.01 -17.88 10.15
CA GLY A 66 3.67 -17.99 11.44
C GLY A 66 4.61 -16.84 11.75
N VAL A 67 5.20 -16.21 10.74
CA VAL A 67 6.13 -15.10 10.89
C VAL A 67 5.39 -13.76 10.95
N PHE A 68 4.21 -13.66 10.36
CA PHE A 68 3.47 -12.41 10.25
C PHE A 68 3.35 -11.63 11.56
N PRO A 69 3.02 -12.26 12.70
CA PRO A 69 2.88 -11.49 13.96
C PRO A 69 4.12 -10.67 14.31
N SER A 70 5.32 -11.16 13.99
CA SER A 70 6.56 -10.43 14.24
C SER A 70 6.84 -9.35 13.18
N LYS A 71 6.19 -9.43 12.00
CA LYS A 71 6.37 -8.49 10.91
C LYS A 71 5.25 -7.47 10.78
N ARG A 72 4.17 -7.64 11.52
CA ARG A 72 3.01 -6.76 11.45
C ARG A 72 3.37 -5.29 11.61
N GLY A 73 4.30 -4.97 12.50
CA GLY A 73 4.75 -3.61 12.74
C GLY A 73 5.41 -2.96 11.53
N VAL A 74 6.06 -3.77 10.69
CA VAL A 74 6.69 -3.27 9.45
C VAL A 74 5.62 -2.77 8.48
N LEU A 75 4.56 -3.55 8.30
CA LEU A 75 3.42 -3.14 7.46
C LEU A 75 2.68 -1.95 8.09
N GLU A 76 2.47 -2.01 9.40
CA GLU A 76 1.76 -0.98 10.15
C GLU A 76 2.39 0.42 10.01
N GLU A 77 3.71 0.48 9.91
CA GLU A 77 4.42 1.74 9.74
C GLU A 77 3.93 2.50 8.50
N GLY A 78 3.79 1.79 7.37
CA GLY A 78 3.25 2.38 6.14
C GLY A 78 1.77 2.73 6.26
N LEU A 79 1.00 1.86 6.90
CA LEU A 79 -0.43 2.11 7.12
C LEU A 79 -0.65 3.35 7.99
N GLN A 80 0.20 3.60 8.97
CA GLN A 80 0.10 4.78 9.82
C GLN A 80 0.39 6.07 9.04
N LYS A 81 1.29 6.02 8.07
CA LYS A 81 1.56 7.17 7.20
C LYS A 81 0.32 7.53 6.37
N ILE A 82 -0.35 6.52 5.84
CA ILE A 82 -1.61 6.69 5.10
C ILE A 82 -2.66 7.29 6.01
N HIS A 83 -2.82 6.75 7.21
CA HIS A 83 -3.82 7.19 8.17
C HIS A 83 -3.60 8.66 8.56
N ARG A 84 -2.37 9.05 8.83
CA ARG A 84 -2.06 10.44 9.18
C ARG A 84 -2.43 11.40 8.05
N HIS A 85 -2.16 11.02 6.82
CA HIS A 85 -2.50 11.84 5.66
C HIS A 85 -4.02 12.00 5.50
N LEU A 86 -4.77 10.91 5.68
CA LEU A 86 -6.24 10.95 5.64
C LEU A 86 -6.82 11.81 6.76
N ARG A 87 -6.25 11.73 7.95
CA ARG A 87 -6.72 12.53 9.09
C ARG A 87 -6.55 14.02 8.88
N LYS A 88 -5.58 14.41 8.08
CA LYS A 88 -5.37 15.82 7.72
C LYS A 88 -6.29 16.28 6.58
N GLY A 89 -7.15 15.41 6.09
CA GLY A 89 -8.01 15.70 4.96
C GLY A 89 -7.36 15.50 3.61
N GLY A 90 -6.21 14.82 3.58
CA GLY A 90 -5.48 14.57 2.33
C GLY A 90 -6.09 13.45 1.49
N ILE A 91 -5.65 13.39 0.24
CA ILE A 91 -6.10 12.38 -0.71
C ILE A 91 -5.04 11.28 -0.83
N VAL A 92 -5.51 10.03 -0.81
CA VAL A 92 -4.67 8.85 -1.01
C VAL A 92 -5.12 8.17 -2.31
N VAL A 93 -4.16 7.82 -3.16
CA VAL A 93 -4.43 7.22 -4.47
C VAL A 93 -3.85 5.82 -4.53
N LEU A 94 -4.70 4.88 -4.92
CA LEU A 94 -4.32 3.48 -5.16
C LEU A 94 -4.59 3.15 -6.62
N THR A 95 -3.83 2.23 -7.20
CA THR A 95 -4.23 1.68 -8.50
C THR A 95 -5.45 0.78 -8.31
N CYS A 96 -6.26 0.63 -9.35
CA CYS A 96 -7.46 -0.21 -9.27
C CYS A 96 -7.15 -1.66 -8.91
N ASN A 97 -5.94 -2.12 -9.23
CA ASN A 97 -5.48 -3.47 -8.93
C ASN A 97 -4.38 -3.49 -7.87
N TRP A 98 -4.40 -2.54 -6.94
CA TRP A 98 -3.33 -2.37 -5.94
C TRP A 98 -3.08 -3.61 -5.08
N SER A 99 -4.10 -4.43 -4.86
CA SER A 99 -3.99 -5.63 -4.04
C SER A 99 -3.88 -6.92 -4.87
N ASP A 100 -3.75 -6.79 -6.18
CA ASP A 100 -3.80 -7.93 -7.11
C ASP A 100 -2.43 -8.62 -7.23
N ASP A 101 -2.02 -9.27 -6.14
CA ASP A 101 -0.82 -10.10 -6.08
C ASP A 101 -1.26 -11.49 -5.64
N GLU A 102 -1.43 -12.39 -6.60
CA GLU A 102 -1.86 -13.75 -6.33
C GLU A 102 -0.92 -14.48 -5.35
N ASN A 103 0.36 -14.16 -5.42
CA ASN A 103 1.35 -14.81 -4.56
C ASN A 103 1.25 -14.33 -3.12
N LEU A 104 0.88 -13.07 -2.90
CA LEU A 104 0.69 -12.54 -1.56
C LEU A 104 -0.45 -13.28 -0.85
N GLU A 105 -1.58 -13.43 -1.51
CA GLU A 105 -2.71 -14.17 -0.94
C GLU A 105 -2.35 -15.63 -0.69
N LYS A 106 -1.65 -16.26 -1.65
CA LYS A 106 -1.31 -17.68 -1.59
C LYS A 106 -0.27 -18.00 -0.51
N TYR A 107 0.80 -17.21 -0.43
CA TYR A 107 1.93 -17.51 0.43
C TYR A 107 1.93 -16.76 1.77
N SER A 108 1.14 -15.72 1.89
CA SER A 108 1.15 -14.82 3.03
C SER A 108 -0.28 -14.36 3.35
N TYR A 109 -1.18 -15.31 3.57
CA TYR A 109 -2.61 -15.02 3.71
C TYR A 109 -2.91 -14.04 4.84
N LYS A 110 -2.26 -14.20 6.00
CA LYS A 110 -2.48 -13.30 7.13
C LYS A 110 -2.07 -11.87 6.81
N THR A 111 -0.96 -11.70 6.09
CA THR A 111 -0.52 -10.38 5.64
C THR A 111 -1.53 -9.78 4.67
N TYR A 112 -1.96 -10.58 3.70
CA TYR A 112 -2.94 -10.17 2.69
C TYR A 112 -4.26 -9.75 3.35
N ASP A 113 -4.77 -10.57 4.24
CA ASP A 113 -6.02 -10.30 4.95
C ASP A 113 -5.92 -9.02 5.79
N TYR A 114 -4.83 -8.86 6.54
CA TYR A 114 -4.61 -7.67 7.34
C TYR A 114 -4.53 -6.40 6.50
N LEU A 115 -3.85 -6.49 5.36
CA LEU A 115 -3.72 -5.39 4.41
C LEU A 115 -5.10 -4.95 3.89
N LEU A 116 -5.91 -5.92 3.42
CA LEU A 116 -7.24 -5.62 2.90
C LEU A 116 -8.16 -5.05 3.98
N GLU A 117 -8.14 -5.61 5.18
CA GLU A 117 -8.95 -5.11 6.30
C GLU A 117 -8.57 -3.68 6.67
N SER A 118 -7.27 -3.40 6.71
CA SER A 118 -6.78 -2.07 7.10
C SER A 118 -7.20 -1.00 6.10
N ILE A 119 -7.00 -1.26 4.82
CA ILE A 119 -7.41 -0.31 3.77
C ILE A 119 -8.94 -0.20 3.70
N GLY A 120 -9.63 -1.32 3.86
CA GLY A 120 -11.10 -1.32 3.90
C GLY A 120 -11.64 -0.47 5.04
N ALA A 121 -11.02 -0.55 6.22
CA ALA A 121 -11.39 0.27 7.36
C ALA A 121 -11.18 1.76 7.09
N PHE A 122 -10.07 2.13 6.44
CA PHE A 122 -9.83 3.52 6.06
C PHE A 122 -10.87 4.01 5.05
N ARG A 123 -11.19 3.21 4.05
CA ARG A 123 -12.21 3.55 3.06
C ARG A 123 -13.56 3.76 3.70
N SER A 124 -13.94 2.89 4.62
CA SER A 124 -15.20 3.00 5.34
C SER A 124 -15.25 4.26 6.20
N ARG A 125 -14.17 4.55 6.92
CA ARG A 125 -14.09 5.68 7.84
C ARG A 125 -14.06 7.02 7.13
N TYR A 126 -13.33 7.13 6.02
CA TYR A 126 -13.05 8.41 5.36
C TYR A 126 -13.84 8.65 4.08
N SER A 127 -14.66 7.70 3.62
CA SER A 127 -15.43 7.87 2.40
C SER A 127 -16.86 8.30 2.62
N LYS A 128 -17.28 8.50 3.85
CA LYS A 128 -18.65 8.93 4.16
C LYS A 128 -18.86 10.37 3.71
N PRO A 129 -20.05 10.70 3.16
CA PRO A 129 -20.38 12.10 2.85
C PRO A 129 -20.27 12.96 4.11
N ILE A 130 -19.85 14.21 3.92
CA ILE A 130 -19.64 15.14 5.03
C ILE A 130 -20.93 15.43 5.80
N ASP A 131 -22.04 15.44 5.13
CA ASP A 131 -23.35 15.78 5.67
C ASP A 131 -24.16 14.61 6.17
N SER A 132 -23.58 13.43 6.24
CA SER A 132 -24.30 12.23 6.67
C SER A 132 -24.01 11.84 8.10
#